data_a314921e2fa1187a3f14e4d4962b333b
#
_entry.id   a314921e2fa1187a3f14e4d4962b333b
#
_cell.length_a   1.000
_cell.length_b   1.000
_cell.length_c   1.000
_cell.angle_alpha   90.00
_cell.angle_beta   90.00
_cell.angle_gamma   90.00
#
_symmetry.space_group_name_H-M   'P 1'
#
loop_
_entity.id
_entity.type
_entity.pdbx_description
1 polymer ?
#
loop_
_entity_poly.entity_id
_entity_poly.type
_entity_poly.pdbx_seq_one_letter_code
_entity_poly.pdbx_strand_id
1 'polypeptide(L)'
;KFKIYHPGGNIGQTLLLVKDIMIKERNKIPLINFNSNIVTAIKTISKKNLGIGIIIKNKSVIGIVTDGDIRRGTKNYSKKTKIAVLMSRKPLYVGENTSAAKALSIMAENKITSLIVSSDSDYKKHKVFFKPKGILHIHSLLKYGIK
;
A
#
# COMPACT_ATOMS: atom_id res chain seq x y z
N LYS A 1 22.75 -7.46 -5.67
CA LYS A 1 22.62 -6.53 -6.15
C LYS A 1 22.64 -5.39 -5.40
N PHE A 2 22.66 -5.27 -4.44
CA PHE A 2 22.64 -4.27 -3.80
C PHE A 2 23.69 -4.02 -3.15
N LYS A 3 24.46 -4.56 -3.16
CA LYS A 3 25.42 -4.46 -2.70
C LYS A 3 25.89 -3.32 -2.70
N ILE A 4 25.52 -2.73 -2.94
CA ILE A 4 25.72 -1.63 -3.19
C ILE A 4 25.77 -0.76 -2.16
N TYR A 5 25.93 -0.96 -1.12
CA TYR A 5 25.91 -0.30 -0.11
C TYR A 5 27.18 0.12 0.23
N HIS A 6 27.57 1.27 0.20
CA HIS A 6 28.79 1.82 0.64
C HIS A 6 28.49 2.62 1.85
N PRO A 7 29.29 2.55 2.85
CA PRO A 7 29.12 3.32 4.04
C PRO A 7 29.00 4.77 3.65
N GLY A 8 27.98 5.40 4.08
CA GLY A 8 27.80 6.80 3.77
C GLY A 8 27.42 7.09 2.35
N GLY A 9 27.43 6.07 1.50
CA GLY A 9 27.07 6.27 0.13
C GLY A 9 25.61 6.10 -0.08
N ASN A 10 25.01 6.91 -0.94
CA ASN A 10 23.60 6.80 -1.24
C ASN A 10 23.40 6.18 -2.62
N ILE A 11 24.45 5.80 -3.31
CA ILE A 11 24.34 5.28 -4.66
C ILE A 11 23.54 4.00 -4.68
N GLY A 12 23.79 3.08 -3.77
CA GLY A 12 23.06 1.85 -3.70
C GLY A 12 21.58 2.07 -3.41
N GLN A 13 21.27 3.02 -2.52
CA GLN A 13 19.90 3.31 -2.17
C GLN A 13 19.16 3.94 -3.34
N THR A 14 19.80 4.80 -4.11
CA THR A 14 19.15 5.45 -5.25
C THR A 14 18.93 4.48 -6.40
N LEU A 15 19.63 3.34 -6.42
CA LEU A 15 19.46 2.35 -7.46
C LEU A 15 18.36 1.34 -7.11
N LEU A 16 17.86 1.32 -5.87
CA LEU A 16 16.80 0.42 -5.51
C LEU A 16 15.47 0.93 -6.01
N LEU A 17 14.71 0.05 -6.61
CA LEU A 17 13.38 0.37 -7.12
C LEU A 17 12.32 -0.27 -6.21
N VAL A 18 11.14 0.30 -6.22
CA VAL A 18 10.03 -0.20 -5.42
C VAL A 18 9.78 -1.68 -5.67
N LYS A 19 9.86 -2.12 -6.93
CA LYS A 19 9.62 -3.53 -7.27
C LYS A 19 10.60 -4.48 -6.59
N ASP A 20 11.79 -3.99 -6.21
CA ASP A 20 12.81 -4.85 -5.60
C ASP A 20 12.51 -5.13 -4.12
N ILE A 21 11.71 -4.29 -3.48
CA ILE A 21 11.49 -4.38 -2.05
C ILE A 21 10.01 -4.44 -1.64
N MET A 22 9.09 -4.34 -2.59
CA MET A 22 7.66 -4.41 -2.27
C MET A 22 7.23 -5.83 -1.91
N ILE A 23 6.14 -5.95 -1.18
CA ILE A 23 5.49 -7.21 -0.93
C ILE A 23 4.65 -7.53 -2.15
N LYS A 24 4.93 -8.62 -2.84
CA LYS A 24 4.20 -9.00 -4.04
C LYS A 24 3.46 -10.31 -3.92
N GLU A 25 3.71 -11.08 -2.89
CA GLU A 25 3.01 -12.33 -2.67
C GLU A 25 1.54 -12.02 -2.35
N ARG A 26 0.64 -12.51 -3.19
CA ARG A 26 -0.76 -12.18 -3.06
C ARG A 26 -1.34 -12.49 -1.68
N ASN A 27 -0.91 -13.58 -1.07
CA ASN A 27 -1.40 -13.96 0.25
C ASN A 27 -0.90 -13.05 1.38
N LYS A 28 0.04 -12.16 1.10
CA LYS A 28 0.56 -11.23 2.10
C LYS A 28 0.00 -9.81 1.89
N ILE A 29 -0.67 -9.58 0.77
CA ILE A 29 -1.26 -8.27 0.47
C ILE A 29 -2.65 -8.21 1.10
N PRO A 30 -3.00 -7.14 1.80
CA PRO A 30 -4.29 -7.05 2.50
C PRO A 30 -5.45 -6.69 1.56
N LEU A 31 -5.76 -7.58 0.62
CA LEU A 31 -6.83 -7.37 -0.35
C LEU A 31 -8.18 -7.69 0.27
N ILE A 32 -9.14 -6.80 0.13
CA ILE A 32 -10.48 -6.94 0.67
C ILE A 32 -11.50 -6.70 -0.43
N ASN A 33 -12.42 -7.64 -0.61
CA ASN A 33 -13.45 -7.49 -1.61
C ASN A 33 -14.40 -6.34 -1.20
N PHE A 34 -14.81 -5.53 -2.16
CA PHE A 34 -15.65 -4.36 -1.87
C PHE A 34 -17.00 -4.73 -1.25
N ASN A 35 -17.45 -5.97 -1.43
CA ASN A 35 -18.69 -6.43 -0.84
C ASN A 35 -18.53 -6.91 0.60
N SER A 36 -17.32 -6.95 1.12
CA SER A 36 -17.06 -7.40 2.47
C SER A 36 -17.62 -6.42 3.49
N ASN A 37 -18.00 -6.93 4.65
CA ASN A 37 -18.43 -6.07 5.74
C ASN A 37 -17.23 -5.69 6.62
N ILE A 38 -17.48 -4.80 7.58
CA ILE A 38 -16.45 -4.28 8.47
C ILE A 38 -15.75 -5.41 9.25
N VAL A 39 -16.52 -6.42 9.71
CA VAL A 39 -15.93 -7.53 10.49
C VAL A 39 -14.89 -8.28 9.66
N THR A 40 -15.23 -8.61 8.42
CA THR A 40 -14.31 -9.32 7.53
C THR A 40 -13.07 -8.50 7.24
N ALA A 41 -13.26 -7.18 7.04
CA ALA A 41 -12.14 -6.28 6.79
C ALA A 41 -11.20 -6.20 7.98
N ILE A 42 -11.73 -6.12 9.19
CA ILE A 42 -10.92 -6.11 10.41
C ILE A 42 -10.05 -7.36 10.48
N LYS A 43 -10.63 -8.53 10.19
CA LYS A 43 -9.87 -9.78 10.23
C LYS A 43 -8.72 -9.77 9.23
N THR A 44 -8.97 -9.31 8.02
CA THR A 44 -7.94 -9.24 6.99
C THR A 44 -6.82 -8.28 7.38
N ILE A 45 -7.17 -7.09 7.82
CA ILE A 45 -6.18 -6.09 8.19
C ILE A 45 -5.32 -6.58 9.36
N SER A 46 -5.94 -7.18 10.38
CA SER A 46 -5.21 -7.73 11.50
C SER A 46 -4.27 -8.84 11.08
N LYS A 47 -4.74 -9.74 10.23
CA LYS A 47 -3.95 -10.88 9.80
C LYS A 47 -2.75 -10.47 8.98
N LYS A 48 -2.89 -9.49 8.09
CA LYS A 48 -1.79 -9.05 7.23
C LYS A 48 -0.85 -8.08 7.94
N ASN A 49 -1.33 -7.47 9.01
CA ASN A 49 -0.49 -6.66 9.91
C ASN A 49 0.25 -5.49 9.27
N LEU A 50 -0.37 -4.83 8.32
CA LEU A 50 0.20 -3.63 7.69
C LEU A 50 -0.61 -2.36 8.03
N GLY A 51 -1.64 -2.49 8.83
CA GLY A 51 -2.45 -1.34 9.26
C GLY A 51 -3.36 -0.77 8.17
N ILE A 52 -3.52 -1.47 7.07
CA ILE A 52 -4.26 -0.97 5.91
C ILE A 52 -4.92 -2.14 5.20
N GLY A 53 -6.05 -1.87 4.58
CA GLY A 53 -6.71 -2.82 3.68
C GLY A 53 -6.90 -2.17 2.32
N ILE A 54 -6.75 -2.96 1.26
CA ILE A 54 -6.90 -2.49 -0.12
C ILE A 54 -8.21 -3.03 -0.65
N ILE A 55 -9.14 -2.16 -0.97
CA ILE A 55 -10.48 -2.55 -1.42
C ILE A 55 -10.46 -2.80 -2.92
N ILE A 56 -10.86 -4.01 -3.29
CA ILE A 56 -10.80 -4.49 -4.68
C ILE A 56 -12.20 -4.72 -5.24
N LYS A 57 -12.41 -4.27 -6.45
CA LYS A 57 -13.62 -4.56 -7.21
C LYS A 57 -13.17 -4.87 -8.63
N ASN A 58 -13.59 -6.03 -9.17
CA ASN A 58 -13.19 -6.46 -10.52
C ASN A 58 -11.67 -6.45 -10.69
N LYS A 59 -10.95 -6.95 -9.70
CA LYS A 59 -9.49 -7.06 -9.69
C LYS A 59 -8.76 -5.72 -9.66
N SER A 60 -9.48 -4.62 -9.56
CA SER A 60 -8.85 -3.30 -9.51
C SER A 60 -9.02 -2.68 -8.13
N VAL A 61 -8.06 -1.88 -7.74
CA VAL A 61 -8.11 -1.12 -6.49
C VAL A 61 -9.11 0.00 -6.67
N ILE A 62 -10.06 0.12 -5.76
CA ILE A 62 -11.03 1.22 -5.77
C ILE A 62 -10.91 2.11 -4.53
N GLY A 63 -10.18 1.67 -3.54
CA GLY A 63 -10.00 2.47 -2.32
C GLY A 63 -9.13 1.76 -1.32
N ILE A 64 -8.88 2.42 -0.21
CA ILE A 64 -8.15 1.86 0.90
C ILE A 64 -8.88 2.16 2.20
N VAL A 65 -8.62 1.36 3.22
CA VAL A 65 -9.14 1.59 4.54
C VAL A 65 -8.00 1.36 5.53
N THR A 66 -7.87 2.23 6.50
CA THR A 66 -6.81 2.12 7.52
C THR A 66 -7.41 1.71 8.86
N ASP A 67 -6.55 1.34 9.81
CA ASP A 67 -6.99 1.06 11.17
C ASP A 67 -7.76 2.25 11.74
N GLY A 68 -7.31 3.46 11.44
CA GLY A 68 -7.97 4.67 11.91
C GLY A 68 -9.38 4.83 11.34
N ASP A 69 -9.55 4.52 10.05
CA ASP A 69 -10.86 4.56 9.41
C ASP A 69 -11.81 3.58 10.07
N ILE A 70 -11.33 2.38 10.36
CA ILE A 70 -12.15 1.36 11.01
C ILE A 70 -12.53 1.79 12.42
N ARG A 71 -11.57 2.32 13.18
CA ARG A 71 -11.83 2.75 14.54
C ARG A 71 -12.89 3.84 14.57
N ARG A 72 -12.81 4.80 13.66
CA ARG A 72 -13.81 5.86 13.54
C ARG A 72 -15.15 5.31 13.08
N GLY A 73 -15.11 4.39 12.13
CA GLY A 73 -16.33 3.83 11.54
C GLY A 73 -17.11 2.96 12.49
N THR A 74 -16.44 2.18 13.34
CA THR A 74 -17.15 1.29 14.25
C THR A 74 -17.95 2.05 15.32
N LYS A 75 -17.69 3.33 15.48
CA LYS A 75 -18.47 4.14 16.40
C LYS A 75 -19.80 4.56 15.77
N ASN A 76 -19.87 4.64 14.45
CA ASN A 76 -21.03 5.15 13.75
C ASN A 76 -21.79 4.14 12.94
N TYR A 77 -21.22 2.99 12.67
CA TYR A 77 -21.82 1.99 11.79
C TYR A 77 -21.82 0.61 12.43
N SER A 78 -22.81 -0.20 12.05
CA SER A 78 -22.87 -1.59 12.45
C SER A 78 -21.72 -2.38 11.82
N LYS A 79 -21.28 -3.43 12.47
CA LYS A 79 -20.22 -4.30 11.92
C LYS A 79 -20.65 -5.01 10.63
N LYS A 80 -21.95 -5.08 10.35
CA LYS A 80 -22.46 -5.67 9.14
C LYS A 80 -22.44 -4.70 7.96
N THR A 81 -22.09 -3.44 8.20
CA THR A 81 -22.01 -2.45 7.14
C THR A 81 -20.90 -2.82 6.17
N LYS A 82 -21.09 -2.53 4.90
CA LYS A 82 -20.06 -2.79 3.89
C LYS A 82 -18.84 -1.93 4.15
N ILE A 83 -17.67 -2.53 4.00
CA ILE A 83 -16.41 -1.82 4.24
C ILE A 83 -16.23 -0.63 3.31
N ALA A 84 -16.81 -0.68 2.11
CA ALA A 84 -16.69 0.41 1.15
C ALA A 84 -17.22 1.74 1.68
N VAL A 85 -18.10 1.71 2.69
CA VAL A 85 -18.61 2.93 3.30
C VAL A 85 -17.48 3.69 4.02
N LEU A 86 -16.48 2.97 4.53
CA LEU A 86 -15.38 3.57 5.28
C LEU A 86 -14.15 3.87 4.43
N MET A 87 -14.10 3.42 3.19
CA MET A 87 -12.87 3.53 2.40
C MET A 87 -12.60 4.95 1.91
N SER A 88 -11.34 5.27 1.78
CA SER A 88 -10.90 6.46 1.09
C SER A 88 -10.74 6.11 -0.37
N ARG A 89 -11.30 6.94 -1.26
CA ARG A 89 -11.20 6.73 -2.69
C ARG A 89 -9.94 7.39 -3.22
N LYS A 90 -9.50 6.98 -4.37
CA LYS A 90 -8.30 7.54 -5.03
C LYS A 90 -7.06 7.44 -4.14
N PRO A 91 -6.70 6.22 -3.71
CA PRO A 91 -5.52 6.03 -2.88
C PRO A 91 -4.26 6.43 -3.64
N LEU A 92 -3.24 6.87 -2.89
CA LEU A 92 -1.96 7.14 -3.49
C LEU A 92 -1.30 5.83 -3.89
N TYR A 93 -0.65 5.82 -5.03
CA TYR A 93 0.09 4.66 -5.48
C TYR A 93 1.25 5.11 -6.37
N VAL A 94 2.18 4.21 -6.61
CA VAL A 94 3.34 4.49 -7.47
C VAL A 94 3.54 3.34 -8.44
N GLY A 95 4.26 3.59 -9.51
CA GLY A 95 4.64 2.54 -10.46
C GLY A 95 5.78 1.70 -9.89
N GLU A 96 5.88 0.47 -10.39
CA GLU A 96 6.88 -0.49 -9.87
C GLU A 96 8.32 -0.08 -10.09
N ASN A 97 8.61 0.78 -11.06
CA ASN A 97 9.96 1.26 -11.29
C ASN A 97 10.25 2.63 -10.65
N THR A 98 9.40 3.06 -9.72
CA THR A 98 9.69 4.24 -8.91
C THR A 98 10.87 3.92 -8.00
N SER A 99 11.76 4.88 -7.78
CA SER A 99 12.87 4.67 -6.87
C SER A 99 12.37 4.53 -5.42
N ALA A 100 13.07 3.73 -4.64
CA ALA A 100 12.73 3.56 -3.24
C ALA A 100 12.82 4.90 -2.49
N ALA A 101 13.80 5.72 -2.83
CA ALA A 101 13.96 7.04 -2.20
C ALA A 101 12.77 7.96 -2.48
N LYS A 102 12.26 7.94 -3.72
CA LYS A 102 11.09 8.75 -4.05
C LYS A 102 9.87 8.25 -3.32
N ALA A 103 9.69 6.94 -3.23
CA ALA A 103 8.56 6.37 -2.51
C ALA A 103 8.59 6.79 -1.03
N LEU A 104 9.77 6.79 -0.41
CA LEU A 104 9.89 7.24 0.97
C LEU A 104 9.51 8.71 1.10
N SER A 105 9.92 9.56 0.17
CA SER A 105 9.53 10.96 0.18
C SER A 105 8.01 11.14 0.10
N ILE A 106 7.35 10.36 -0.77
CA ILE A 106 5.90 10.42 -0.90
C ILE A 106 5.24 10.02 0.42
N MET A 107 5.72 8.96 1.05
CA MET A 107 5.19 8.52 2.32
C MET A 107 5.36 9.59 3.40
N ALA A 108 6.52 10.20 3.46
CA ALA A 108 6.81 11.24 4.44
C ALA A 108 5.94 12.48 4.24
N GLU A 109 5.81 12.93 2.99
CA GLU A 109 5.01 14.10 2.67
C GLU A 109 3.53 13.89 2.99
N ASN A 110 3.05 12.68 2.82
CA ASN A 110 1.64 12.37 3.01
C ASN A 110 1.35 11.73 4.37
N LYS A 111 2.38 11.55 5.18
CA LYS A 111 2.26 10.95 6.52
C LYS A 111 1.58 9.60 6.49
N ILE A 112 2.01 8.78 5.53
CA ILE A 112 1.49 7.42 5.38
C ILE A 112 2.64 6.42 5.50
N THR A 113 2.31 5.18 5.83
CA THR A 113 3.32 4.14 6.04
C THR A 113 3.25 3.04 5.00
N SER A 114 2.34 3.13 4.05
CA SER A 114 2.21 2.15 2.97
C SER A 114 1.83 2.82 1.67
N LEU A 115 2.34 2.29 0.57
CA LEU A 115 1.96 2.73 -0.78
C LEU A 115 1.61 1.51 -1.60
N ILE A 116 0.53 1.57 -2.34
CA ILE A 116 0.18 0.52 -3.30
C ILE A 116 1.05 0.72 -4.53
N VAL A 117 1.41 -0.36 -5.17
CA VAL A 117 2.28 -0.34 -6.35
C VAL A 117 1.52 -0.88 -7.54
N SER A 118 1.56 -0.15 -8.65
CA SER A 118 0.95 -0.56 -9.92
C SER A 118 2.01 -0.82 -10.97
N SER A 119 1.58 -1.23 -12.15
CA SER A 119 2.48 -1.23 -13.31
C SER A 119 2.83 0.22 -13.64
N ASP A 120 3.95 0.43 -14.30
CA ASP A 120 4.34 1.77 -14.74
C ASP A 120 3.34 2.33 -15.74
N SER A 121 2.76 1.47 -16.58
CA SER A 121 1.75 1.90 -17.55
C SER A 121 0.54 2.50 -16.86
N ASP A 122 0.00 1.82 -15.87
CA ASP A 122 -1.17 2.34 -15.13
C ASP A 122 -0.82 3.64 -14.42
N TYR A 123 0.37 3.70 -13.85
CA TYR A 123 0.81 4.89 -13.14
C TYR A 123 0.95 6.09 -14.08
N LYS A 124 1.58 5.90 -15.24
CA LYS A 124 1.76 6.96 -16.22
C LYS A 124 0.44 7.48 -16.76
N LYS A 125 -0.55 6.60 -16.88
CA LYS A 125 -1.87 6.98 -17.36
C LYS A 125 -2.73 7.60 -16.25
N HIS A 126 -2.22 7.67 -15.03
CA HIS A 126 -2.94 8.17 -13.86
C HIS A 126 -4.29 7.49 -13.70
N LYS A 127 -4.29 6.16 -13.85
CA LYS A 127 -5.55 5.41 -13.78
C LYS A 127 -6.13 5.52 -12.37
N VAL A 128 -7.42 5.80 -12.29
CA VAL A 128 -8.12 5.88 -11.02
C VAL A 128 -8.35 4.48 -10.46
N PHE A 129 -8.66 3.51 -11.34
CA PHE A 129 -8.81 2.12 -10.94
C PHE A 129 -7.69 1.34 -11.62
N PHE A 130 -6.89 0.67 -10.85
CA PHE A 130 -5.71 -0.02 -11.36
C PHE A 130 -5.52 -1.36 -10.68
N LYS A 131 -4.78 -2.26 -11.31
CA LYS A 131 -4.49 -3.56 -10.71
C LYS A 131 -3.28 -3.42 -9.79
N PRO A 132 -3.35 -3.92 -8.56
CA PRO A 132 -2.21 -3.81 -7.66
C PRO A 132 -1.14 -4.84 -8.01
N LYS A 133 0.11 -4.41 -8.08
CA LYS A 133 1.24 -5.30 -8.29
C LYS A 133 1.84 -5.69 -6.95
N GLY A 134 1.69 -4.87 -5.96
CA GLY A 134 2.23 -5.11 -4.64
C GLY A 134 1.93 -3.97 -3.69
N ILE A 135 2.49 -4.06 -2.50
CA ILE A 135 2.38 -2.99 -1.53
C ILE A 135 3.75 -2.75 -0.91
N LEU A 136 4.11 -1.50 -0.73
CA LEU A 136 5.36 -1.12 -0.12
C LEU A 136 5.08 -0.58 1.27
N HIS A 137 5.67 -1.18 2.29
CA HIS A 137 5.52 -0.70 3.66
C HIS A 137 6.81 -0.02 4.09
N ILE A 138 6.68 0.99 4.94
CA ILE A 138 7.84 1.76 5.38
C ILE A 138 8.90 0.89 6.04
N HIS A 139 8.50 -0.18 6.73
CA HIS A 139 9.47 -1.07 7.37
C HIS A 139 10.39 -1.75 6.34
N SER A 140 9.89 -2.02 5.14
CA SER A 140 10.74 -2.59 4.08
C SER A 140 11.79 -1.59 3.63
N LEU A 141 11.41 -0.30 3.53
CA LEU A 141 12.36 0.74 3.15
C LEU A 141 13.45 0.88 4.21
N LEU A 142 13.05 0.93 5.48
CA LEU A 142 14.02 1.08 6.56
C LEU A 142 14.95 -0.13 6.67
N LYS A 143 14.43 -1.34 6.40
CA LYS A 143 15.22 -2.54 6.43
C LYS A 143 16.35 -2.50 5.38
N TYR A 144 16.13 -1.83 4.25
CA TYR A 144 17.14 -1.70 3.23
C TYR A 144 17.98 -0.42 3.38
N GLY A 145 17.82 0.28 4.51
CA GLY A 145 18.63 1.47 4.78
C GLY A 145 18.20 2.72 4.04
N ILE A 146 16.98 2.76 3.50
CA ILE A 146 16.48 3.93 2.81
C ILE A 146 16.04 4.95 3.85
N LYS A 147 16.51 6.20 3.70
CA LYS A 147 16.19 7.26 4.66
C LYS A 147 15.68 8.51 4.00
#